data_c28574866dcab5bfd3cf8f189751c675
#
_entry.id   c28574866dcab5bfd3cf8f189751c675
#
_cell.length_a   1.000
_cell.length_b   1.000
_cell.length_c   1.000
_cell.angle_alpha   90.00
_cell.angle_beta   90.00
_cell.angle_gamma   90.00
#
_symmetry.space_group_name_H-M   'P 1'
#
loop_
_entity.id
_entity.type
_entity.pdbx_description
1 polymer ?
#
loop_
_entity_poly.entity_id
_entity_poly.type
_entity_poly.pdbx_seq_one_letter_code
_entity_poly.pdbx_strand_id
1 'polypeptide(L)'
;MSVVSYRCAAIGLACLLVTPASAQLLARKDLSAAIAADIAQTAMATCSANGYRVSATVVGRNGEVLVQIRGDGTPPHTMENSFKKAFTARTFRIPSGEMEERLKKNPQMGAQYLTGFTTARGALPIMVGEDVVGAAGVSGAPGGEKDEACVKAAIDKVADQLK
;
A
#
# COMPACT_ATOMS: atom_id res chain seq x y z
N MET A 1 38.63 59.66 -54.01
CA MET A 1 37.94 59.76 -52.68
C MET A 1 36.97 58.59 -52.56
N SER A 2 37.34 57.49 -51.85
CA SER A 2 36.52 56.35 -51.66
C SER A 2 35.84 56.38 -50.29
N VAL A 3 34.54 56.37 -50.27
CA VAL A 3 33.72 56.34 -49.03
C VAL A 3 33.51 54.90 -48.64
N VAL A 4 34.05 54.45 -47.49
CA VAL A 4 33.86 53.15 -46.90
C VAL A 4 32.63 53.21 -45.99
N SER A 5 31.58 52.49 -46.38
CA SER A 5 30.36 52.37 -45.59
C SER A 5 30.48 51.21 -44.57
N TYR A 6 30.53 51.57 -43.29
CA TYR A 6 30.44 50.53 -42.18
C TYR A 6 29.00 50.16 -41.96
N ARG A 7 28.67 48.86 -42.18
CA ARG A 7 27.40 48.24 -41.79
C ARG A 7 27.53 47.74 -40.34
N CYS A 8 26.88 48.40 -39.42
CA CYS A 8 26.73 47.89 -38.05
C CYS A 8 25.77 46.72 -38.04
N ALA A 9 26.29 45.53 -37.78
CA ALA A 9 25.46 44.35 -37.52
C ALA A 9 24.97 44.39 -36.06
N ALA A 10 23.68 44.60 -35.85
CA ALA A 10 23.04 44.50 -34.55
C ALA A 10 22.89 43.03 -34.16
N ILE A 11 23.69 42.57 -33.21
CA ILE A 11 23.56 41.23 -32.60
C ILE A 11 22.43 41.32 -31.59
N GLY A 12 21.25 40.79 -31.96
CA GLY A 12 20.11 40.66 -31.05
C GLY A 12 20.38 39.58 -29.99
N LEU A 13 20.55 40.01 -28.75
CA LEU A 13 20.66 39.13 -27.59
C LEU A 13 19.28 38.54 -27.26
N ALA A 14 19.02 37.30 -27.71
CA ALA A 14 17.80 36.56 -27.36
C ALA A 14 17.89 36.13 -25.88
N CYS A 15 17.22 36.86 -25.00
CA CYS A 15 17.04 36.46 -23.60
C CYS A 15 16.12 35.25 -23.54
N LEU A 16 16.68 34.05 -23.37
CA LEU A 16 15.92 32.85 -23.07
C LEU A 16 15.27 33.01 -21.68
N LEU A 17 13.97 33.26 -21.66
CA LEU A 17 13.18 33.26 -20.44
C LEU A 17 13.11 31.82 -19.93
N VAL A 18 14.02 31.47 -19.01
CA VAL A 18 13.95 30.21 -18.24
C VAL A 18 12.80 30.37 -17.25
N THR A 19 11.63 29.81 -17.56
CA THR A 19 10.55 29.71 -16.59
C THR A 19 10.98 28.75 -15.48
N PRO A 20 10.93 29.17 -14.20
CA PRO A 20 11.24 28.26 -13.12
C PRO A 20 10.26 27.09 -13.15
N ALA A 21 10.78 25.87 -13.23
CA ALA A 21 9.96 24.67 -13.05
C ALA A 21 9.40 24.69 -11.62
N SER A 22 8.10 24.97 -11.48
CA SER A 22 7.45 24.91 -10.17
C SER A 22 7.35 23.45 -9.75
N ALA A 23 8.17 23.03 -8.78
CA ALA A 23 8.03 21.73 -8.15
C ALA A 23 6.71 21.72 -7.36
N GLN A 24 5.75 20.90 -7.81
CA GLN A 24 4.47 20.75 -7.13
C GLN A 24 4.54 19.68 -6.06
N LEU A 25 4.08 20.00 -4.85
CA LEU A 25 3.78 19.01 -3.83
C LEU A 25 2.56 18.19 -4.25
N LEU A 26 2.65 16.86 -4.11
CA LEU A 26 1.53 15.98 -4.38
C LEU A 26 0.56 15.98 -3.20
N ALA A 27 -0.68 16.41 -3.41
CA ALA A 27 -1.75 16.19 -2.46
C ALA A 27 -2.26 14.74 -2.56
N ARG A 28 -2.25 14.00 -1.44
CA ARG A 28 -2.67 12.60 -1.39
C ARG A 28 -3.59 12.37 -0.20
N LYS A 29 -4.53 11.44 -0.35
CA LYS A 29 -5.28 10.87 0.77
C LYS A 29 -4.47 9.71 1.34
N ASP A 30 -4.18 9.73 2.62
CA ASP A 30 -3.49 8.65 3.33
C ASP A 30 -4.32 8.20 4.54
N LEU A 31 -4.12 6.94 4.95
CA LEU A 31 -4.76 6.41 6.14
C LEU A 31 -4.23 7.14 7.38
N SER A 32 -5.15 7.64 8.21
CA SER A 32 -4.77 8.11 9.55
C SER A 32 -4.43 6.93 10.46
N ALA A 33 -3.58 7.17 11.47
CA ALA A 33 -3.28 6.17 12.48
C ALA A 33 -4.55 5.70 13.23
N ALA A 34 -5.54 6.58 13.40
CA ALA A 34 -6.80 6.24 14.04
C ALA A 34 -7.60 5.21 13.21
N ILE A 35 -7.79 5.44 11.90
CA ILE A 35 -8.47 4.48 11.01
C ILE A 35 -7.69 3.17 10.95
N ALA A 36 -6.37 3.22 10.87
CA ALA A 36 -5.53 2.01 10.85
C ALA A 36 -5.67 1.20 12.15
N ALA A 37 -5.75 1.86 13.30
CA ALA A 37 -5.98 1.21 14.60
C ALA A 37 -7.38 0.58 14.67
N ASP A 38 -8.41 1.28 14.22
CA ASP A 38 -9.78 0.75 14.16
C ASP A 38 -9.88 -0.50 13.29
N ILE A 39 -9.22 -0.50 12.13
CA ILE A 39 -9.16 -1.66 11.25
C ILE A 39 -8.46 -2.83 11.95
N ALA A 40 -7.26 -2.60 12.52
CA ALA A 40 -6.50 -3.67 13.16
C ALA A 40 -7.26 -4.28 14.35
N GLN A 41 -7.82 -3.45 15.24
CA GLN A 41 -8.58 -3.91 16.41
C GLN A 41 -9.86 -4.62 16.01
N THR A 42 -10.58 -4.12 15.00
CA THR A 42 -11.81 -4.75 14.53
C THR A 42 -11.53 -6.10 13.90
N ALA A 43 -10.46 -6.22 13.08
CA ALA A 43 -10.06 -7.50 12.51
C ALA A 43 -9.73 -8.54 13.59
N MET A 44 -8.98 -8.13 14.61
CA MET A 44 -8.66 -9.00 15.75
C MET A 44 -9.91 -9.39 16.54
N ALA A 45 -10.81 -8.45 16.84
CA ALA A 45 -12.05 -8.72 17.57
C ALA A 45 -12.95 -9.69 16.79
N THR A 46 -13.08 -9.50 15.46
CA THR A 46 -13.86 -10.38 14.58
C THR A 46 -13.30 -11.80 14.58
N CYS A 47 -11.98 -11.95 14.44
CA CYS A 47 -11.34 -13.26 14.51
C CYS A 47 -11.49 -13.90 15.88
N SER A 48 -11.33 -13.13 16.97
CA SER A 48 -11.48 -13.61 18.35
C SER A 48 -12.90 -14.11 18.63
N ALA A 49 -13.93 -13.41 18.14
CA ALA A 49 -15.32 -13.83 18.24
C ALA A 49 -15.59 -15.20 17.57
N ASN A 50 -14.77 -15.56 16.60
CA ASN A 50 -14.80 -16.88 15.95
C ASN A 50 -13.83 -17.89 16.59
N GLY A 51 -13.23 -17.58 17.74
CA GLY A 51 -12.31 -18.45 18.47
C GLY A 51 -10.88 -18.49 17.90
N TYR A 52 -10.52 -17.57 17.00
CA TYR A 52 -9.18 -17.55 16.39
C TYR A 52 -8.26 -16.55 17.11
N ARG A 53 -7.02 -16.98 17.37
CA ARG A 53 -5.96 -16.13 17.91
C ARG A 53 -5.09 -15.65 16.77
N VAL A 54 -5.14 -14.35 16.49
CA VAL A 54 -4.50 -13.77 15.31
C VAL A 54 -3.65 -12.55 15.66
N SER A 55 -2.71 -12.22 14.80
CA SER A 55 -2.07 -10.91 14.74
C SER A 55 -2.58 -10.16 13.52
N ALA A 56 -2.68 -8.84 13.63
CA ALA A 56 -3.14 -7.96 12.56
C ALA A 56 -2.10 -6.88 12.25
N THR A 57 -1.93 -6.57 10.97
CA THR A 57 -1.07 -5.49 10.49
C THR A 57 -1.83 -4.63 9.48
N VAL A 58 -1.75 -3.30 9.65
CA VAL A 58 -2.20 -2.33 8.65
C VAL A 58 -0.98 -1.57 8.15
N VAL A 59 -0.79 -1.58 6.83
CA VAL A 59 0.26 -0.82 6.16
C VAL A 59 -0.34 0.36 5.39
N GLY A 60 0.41 1.44 5.33
CA GLY A 60 0.06 2.64 4.59
C GLY A 60 0.40 2.54 3.10
N ARG A 61 0.30 3.67 2.43
CA ARG A 61 0.46 3.81 0.97
C ARG A 61 1.82 3.33 0.45
N ASN A 62 2.88 3.53 1.20
CA ASN A 62 4.24 3.14 0.79
C ASN A 62 4.66 1.78 1.37
N GLY A 63 3.74 1.02 1.96
CA GLY A 63 4.01 -0.27 2.58
C GLY A 63 4.57 -0.18 4.01
N GLU A 64 4.68 1.03 4.57
CA GLU A 64 5.07 1.26 5.96
C GLU A 64 4.02 0.73 6.93
N VAL A 65 4.44 0.19 8.06
CA VAL A 65 3.53 -0.26 9.11
C VAL A 65 2.95 0.95 9.84
N LEU A 66 1.64 1.14 9.73
CA LEU A 66 0.91 2.14 10.51
C LEU A 66 0.51 1.58 11.88
N VAL A 67 0.02 0.35 11.91
CA VAL A 67 -0.38 -0.36 13.13
C VAL A 67 -0.08 -1.84 12.97
N GLN A 68 0.50 -2.44 14.01
CA GLN A 68 0.64 -3.88 14.11
C GLN A 68 0.34 -4.34 15.53
N ILE A 69 -0.55 -5.31 15.68
CA ILE A 69 -1.00 -5.82 16.97
C ILE A 69 -0.79 -7.33 17.00
N ARG A 70 -0.12 -7.81 18.06
CA ARG A 70 -0.01 -9.22 18.37
C ARG A 70 -1.17 -9.64 19.27
N GLY A 71 -1.93 -10.63 18.86
CA GLY A 71 -2.96 -11.22 19.73
C GLY A 71 -2.36 -12.14 20.80
N ASP A 72 -3.06 -12.27 21.92
CA ASP A 72 -2.64 -13.14 23.00
C ASP A 72 -2.60 -14.61 22.57
N GLY A 73 -1.51 -15.28 22.89
CA GLY A 73 -1.34 -16.70 22.60
C GLY A 73 -1.19 -17.05 21.11
N THR A 74 -0.92 -16.06 20.24
CA THR A 74 -0.64 -16.32 18.81
C THR A 74 0.74 -16.95 18.61
N PRO A 75 0.91 -17.83 17.62
CA PRO A 75 2.21 -18.36 17.24
C PRO A 75 3.21 -17.24 16.83
N PRO A 76 4.53 -17.43 17.02
CA PRO A 76 5.54 -16.40 16.77
C PRO A 76 5.52 -15.81 15.36
N HIS A 77 5.23 -16.63 14.33
CA HIS A 77 5.26 -16.23 12.92
C HIS A 77 4.10 -15.31 12.51
N THR A 78 3.04 -15.19 13.32
CA THR A 78 1.82 -14.47 12.93
C THR A 78 2.05 -12.97 12.72
N MET A 79 2.97 -12.37 13.48
CA MET A 79 3.35 -10.97 13.31
C MET A 79 3.99 -10.73 11.93
N GLU A 80 5.01 -11.50 11.62
CA GLU A 80 5.70 -11.41 10.32
C GLU A 80 4.74 -11.72 9.17
N ASN A 81 3.95 -12.78 9.30
CA ASN A 81 3.07 -13.22 8.23
C ASN A 81 1.90 -12.25 7.98
N SER A 82 1.31 -11.64 9.02
CA SER A 82 0.29 -10.60 8.86
C SER A 82 0.85 -9.39 8.10
N PHE A 83 2.09 -8.97 8.41
CA PHE A 83 2.78 -7.92 7.67
C PHE A 83 3.02 -8.31 6.21
N LYS A 84 3.60 -9.49 5.94
CA LYS A 84 3.87 -9.94 4.57
C LYS A 84 2.60 -10.01 3.72
N LYS A 85 1.48 -10.49 4.28
CA LYS A 85 0.19 -10.49 3.62
C LYS A 85 -0.27 -9.07 3.28
N ALA A 86 -0.26 -8.15 4.27
CA ALA A 86 -0.63 -6.74 4.05
C ALA A 86 0.27 -6.06 3.03
N PHE A 87 1.59 -6.23 3.14
CA PHE A 87 2.57 -5.67 2.21
C PHE A 87 2.36 -6.17 0.78
N THR A 88 2.09 -7.46 0.61
CA THR A 88 1.77 -8.06 -0.71
C THR A 88 0.49 -7.46 -1.28
N ALA A 89 -0.58 -7.39 -0.50
CA ALA A 89 -1.85 -6.83 -0.93
C ALA A 89 -1.70 -5.35 -1.34
N ARG A 90 -0.91 -4.56 -0.59
CA ARG A 90 -0.63 -3.16 -0.92
C ARG A 90 0.21 -3.02 -2.18
N THR A 91 1.26 -3.83 -2.33
CA THR A 91 2.21 -3.77 -3.46
C THR A 91 1.52 -4.09 -4.78
N PHE A 92 0.74 -5.16 -4.81
CA PHE A 92 0.11 -5.66 -6.04
C PHE A 92 -1.34 -5.19 -6.22
N ARG A 93 -1.90 -4.46 -5.25
CA ARG A 93 -3.25 -3.87 -5.28
C ARG A 93 -4.36 -4.91 -5.47
N ILE A 94 -4.17 -6.08 -4.89
CA ILE A 94 -5.10 -7.23 -4.94
C ILE A 94 -5.12 -7.93 -3.59
N PRO A 95 -6.13 -8.77 -3.31
CA PRO A 95 -6.08 -9.71 -2.21
C PRO A 95 -4.79 -10.55 -2.24
N SER A 96 -4.14 -10.73 -1.08
CA SER A 96 -2.84 -11.41 -1.03
C SER A 96 -2.88 -12.84 -1.57
N GLY A 97 -4.02 -13.53 -1.39
CA GLY A 97 -4.22 -14.90 -1.87
C GLY A 97 -4.28 -15.04 -3.40
N GLU A 98 -4.57 -13.96 -4.14
CA GLU A 98 -4.55 -13.99 -5.61
C GLU A 98 -3.14 -14.10 -6.19
N MET A 99 -2.11 -13.77 -5.42
CA MET A 99 -0.73 -13.87 -5.88
C MET A 99 -0.29 -15.31 -6.14
N GLU A 100 -0.86 -16.28 -5.44
CA GLU A 100 -0.60 -17.70 -5.71
C GLU A 100 -0.99 -18.06 -7.13
N GLU A 101 -2.19 -17.68 -7.56
CA GLU A 101 -2.69 -17.94 -8.92
C GLU A 101 -1.91 -17.17 -9.98
N ARG A 102 -1.48 -15.94 -9.66
CA ARG A 102 -0.61 -15.17 -10.57
C ARG A 102 0.75 -15.84 -10.77
N LEU A 103 1.35 -16.38 -9.71
CA LEU A 103 2.62 -17.11 -9.82
C LEU A 103 2.47 -18.45 -10.55
N LYS A 104 1.37 -19.17 -10.34
CA LYS A 104 1.10 -20.40 -11.12
C LYS A 104 1.03 -20.11 -12.63
N LYS A 105 0.42 -18.98 -13.01
CA LYS A 105 0.31 -18.54 -14.41
C LYS A 105 1.62 -17.98 -14.97
N ASN A 106 2.43 -17.36 -14.12
CA ASN A 106 3.71 -16.77 -14.49
C ASN A 106 4.81 -17.11 -13.46
N PRO A 107 5.39 -18.33 -13.51
CA PRO A 107 6.42 -18.75 -12.56
C PRO A 107 7.71 -17.92 -12.60
N GLN A 108 7.94 -17.17 -13.67
CA GLN A 108 9.12 -16.31 -13.83
C GLN A 108 8.94 -14.93 -13.19
N MET A 109 7.76 -14.66 -12.58
CA MET A 109 7.51 -13.39 -11.90
C MET A 109 8.50 -13.22 -10.75
N GLY A 110 9.30 -12.15 -10.77
CA GLY A 110 10.31 -11.86 -9.76
C GLY A 110 9.74 -11.45 -8.38
N ALA A 111 8.41 -11.32 -8.27
CA ALA A 111 7.73 -10.96 -7.03
C ALA A 111 8.09 -11.87 -5.85
N GLN A 112 8.30 -13.17 -6.10
CA GLN A 112 8.69 -14.16 -5.08
C GLN A 112 10.03 -13.88 -4.40
N TYR A 113 10.87 -13.05 -5.00
CA TYR A 113 12.19 -12.67 -4.46
C TYR A 113 12.16 -11.34 -3.68
N LEU A 114 11.00 -10.67 -3.62
CA LEU A 114 10.87 -9.42 -2.88
C LEU A 114 10.81 -9.69 -1.37
N THR A 115 11.58 -8.91 -0.61
CA THR A 115 11.46 -8.91 0.86
C THR A 115 10.05 -8.46 1.25
N GLY A 116 9.43 -9.17 2.18
CA GLY A 116 8.06 -8.88 2.62
C GLY A 116 6.96 -9.48 1.74
N PHE A 117 7.29 -10.16 0.66
CA PHE A 117 6.33 -10.86 -0.19
C PHE A 117 5.85 -12.19 0.40
N THR A 118 4.60 -12.54 0.14
CA THR A 118 4.02 -13.86 0.41
C THR A 118 2.85 -14.15 -0.53
N THR A 119 2.58 -15.41 -0.80
CA THR A 119 1.36 -15.86 -1.49
C THR A 119 0.24 -16.23 -0.53
N ALA A 120 0.52 -16.18 0.77
CA ALA A 120 -0.45 -16.57 1.80
C ALA A 120 -1.67 -15.63 1.78
N ARG A 121 -2.87 -16.22 1.71
CA ARG A 121 -4.15 -15.53 1.77
C ARG A 121 -4.39 -14.93 3.15
N GLY A 122 -5.12 -13.80 3.23
CA GLY A 122 -5.55 -13.18 4.49
C GLY A 122 -5.25 -11.70 4.58
N ALA A 123 -5.07 -11.00 3.45
CA ALA A 123 -4.98 -9.54 3.41
C ALA A 123 -5.74 -8.98 2.21
N LEU A 124 -6.29 -7.77 2.41
CA LEU A 124 -7.03 -7.01 1.41
C LEU A 124 -6.45 -5.61 1.28
N PRO A 125 -6.44 -5.03 0.06
CA PRO A 125 -6.14 -3.62 -0.13
C PRO A 125 -7.25 -2.75 0.48
N ILE A 126 -6.88 -1.57 0.98
CA ILE A 126 -7.79 -0.55 1.47
C ILE A 126 -7.92 0.51 0.39
N MET A 127 -9.16 0.73 -0.08
CA MET A 127 -9.46 1.57 -1.22
C MET A 127 -10.14 2.87 -0.82
N VAL A 128 -9.81 3.97 -1.51
CA VAL A 128 -10.58 5.22 -1.52
C VAL A 128 -10.87 5.55 -2.98
N GLY A 129 -12.09 5.30 -3.42
CA GLY A 129 -12.40 5.27 -4.85
C GLY A 129 -11.58 4.17 -5.55
N GLU A 130 -10.83 4.56 -6.57
CA GLU A 130 -9.94 3.63 -7.31
C GLU A 130 -8.51 3.58 -6.76
N ASP A 131 -8.21 4.40 -5.74
CA ASP A 131 -6.85 4.51 -5.20
C ASP A 131 -6.65 3.57 -4.01
N VAL A 132 -5.57 2.77 -4.05
CA VAL A 132 -5.16 1.94 -2.92
C VAL A 132 -4.34 2.79 -1.96
N VAL A 133 -4.91 3.11 -0.82
CA VAL A 133 -4.30 3.95 0.22
C VAL A 133 -3.54 3.16 1.29
N GLY A 134 -3.70 1.85 1.30
CA GLY A 134 -3.05 0.95 2.24
C GLY A 134 -3.50 -0.48 2.04
N ALA A 135 -3.21 -1.34 3.00
CA ALA A 135 -3.75 -2.70 3.09
C ALA A 135 -3.78 -3.18 4.54
N ALA A 136 -4.68 -4.11 4.82
CA ALA A 136 -4.72 -4.79 6.10
C ALA A 136 -4.52 -6.30 5.92
N GLY A 137 -3.78 -6.94 6.84
CA GLY A 137 -3.50 -8.36 6.83
C GLY A 137 -3.64 -8.98 8.22
N VAL A 138 -4.16 -10.18 8.24
CA VAL A 138 -4.34 -11.00 9.46
C VAL A 138 -3.63 -12.33 9.27
N SER A 139 -3.11 -12.88 10.36
CA SER A 139 -2.51 -14.21 10.39
C SER A 139 -2.77 -14.90 11.71
N GLY A 140 -3.17 -16.17 11.64
CA GLY A 140 -3.35 -17.01 12.83
C GLY A 140 -4.63 -17.84 12.82
N ALA A 141 -5.62 -17.54 12.01
CA ALA A 141 -6.78 -18.39 11.83
C ALA A 141 -6.42 -19.69 11.10
N PRO A 142 -7.21 -20.78 11.28
CA PRO A 142 -6.95 -22.05 10.61
C PRO A 142 -7.40 -22.02 9.14
N GLY A 143 -6.73 -21.18 8.33
CA GLY A 143 -7.02 -20.95 6.92
C GLY A 143 -7.01 -19.47 6.56
N GLY A 144 -6.34 -19.12 5.44
CA GLY A 144 -6.19 -17.74 5.02
C GLY A 144 -7.50 -17.06 4.64
N GLU A 145 -8.51 -17.82 4.21
CA GLU A 145 -9.86 -17.32 3.92
C GLU A 145 -10.55 -16.78 5.19
N LYS A 146 -10.25 -17.38 6.36
CA LYS A 146 -10.78 -16.92 7.65
C LYS A 146 -10.07 -15.66 8.12
N ASP A 147 -8.75 -15.58 7.92
CA ASP A 147 -7.98 -14.36 8.12
C ASP A 147 -8.55 -13.22 7.26
N GLU A 148 -8.79 -13.49 5.98
CA GLU A 148 -9.30 -12.50 5.01
C GLU A 148 -10.73 -12.02 5.37
N ALA A 149 -11.58 -12.92 5.86
CA ALA A 149 -12.93 -12.56 6.32
C ALA A 149 -12.90 -11.57 7.50
N CYS A 150 -11.94 -11.73 8.43
CA CYS A 150 -11.76 -10.80 9.53
C CYS A 150 -11.29 -9.41 9.03
N VAL A 151 -10.37 -9.39 8.05
CA VAL A 151 -9.92 -8.15 7.40
C VAL A 151 -11.07 -7.46 6.69
N LYS A 152 -11.86 -8.24 5.92
CA LYS A 152 -13.01 -7.69 5.19
C LYS A 152 -14.00 -7.02 6.15
N ALA A 153 -14.38 -7.67 7.22
CA ALA A 153 -15.30 -7.12 8.21
C ALA A 153 -14.75 -5.81 8.83
N ALA A 154 -13.43 -5.74 9.03
CA ALA A 154 -12.79 -4.54 9.57
C ALA A 154 -12.81 -3.37 8.60
N ILE A 155 -12.53 -3.60 7.31
CA ILE A 155 -12.58 -2.56 6.28
C ILE A 155 -14.01 -2.09 6.06
N ASP A 156 -14.97 -3.02 5.99
CA ASP A 156 -16.39 -2.71 5.83
C ASP A 156 -16.91 -1.80 6.95
N LYS A 157 -16.46 -2.02 8.20
CA LYS A 157 -16.86 -1.19 9.35
C LYS A 157 -16.44 0.27 9.22
N VAL A 158 -15.30 0.55 8.62
CA VAL A 158 -14.80 1.92 8.44
C VAL A 158 -15.08 2.50 7.05
N ALA A 159 -15.88 1.82 6.23
CA ALA A 159 -16.11 2.19 4.82
C ALA A 159 -16.61 3.63 4.66
N ASP A 160 -17.42 4.15 5.58
CA ASP A 160 -17.91 5.53 5.55
C ASP A 160 -16.81 6.57 5.80
N GLN A 161 -15.71 6.18 6.41
CA GLN A 161 -14.54 7.03 6.67
C GLN A 161 -13.52 7.00 5.51
N LEU A 162 -13.71 6.11 4.54
CA LEU A 162 -12.83 5.90 3.37
C LEU A 162 -13.37 6.59 2.10
N LYS A 163 -13.90 7.81 2.22
CA LYS A 163 -14.50 8.59 1.11
C LYS A 163 -13.66 9.78 0.69
#